data_f2a4f3051fb2739d483611616d45a2a4
#
_entry.id   f2a4f3051fb2739d483611616d45a2a4
#
_cell.length_a   1.000
_cell.length_b   1.000
_cell.length_c   1.000
_cell.angle_alpha   90.00
_cell.angle_beta   90.00
_cell.angle_gamma   90.00
#
_symmetry.space_group_name_H-M   'P 1'
#
loop_
_entity.id
_entity.type
_entity.pdbx_description
1 polymer ?
#
loop_
_entity_poly.entity_id
_entity_poly.type
_entity_poly.pdbx_seq_one_letter_code
_entity_poly.pdbx_strand_id
1 'polypeptide(L)'
;MKEKTSLLKRPGAQTFLASVFCALLGIVLGFFILLAMNPDHAFEGMFAILQNFFKYSGSSTTMMYYFGSTLVKSVPLILCAEAILFAYKAGLFNIGAAGQYTMGLLASLYTAIALQWNWFLCVLAAIAAGALWGFLAGFLKSKFNVNEVIAGIMLNWIALYLTNIVLGGEKVMDQSKSETYNLISANKNAILPEFLKEAFGNNQYMTIAIPITIIVALLIMFVLNKTTFGYELKATGHNKDAAKYAGMNAQRNIVLTLVISGAIAGMAASMYYLTGIEHYKIASSVPSMGFNGIAVAFLGGLNPLGAILAGFFVEYITLGGQYLNTTYFNPQVADLMVAIIIYLCGFVLFLKHVMNKVGKNKVVTAATNANAEEKEAK
;
A
#
# COMPACT_ATOMS: atom_id res chain seq x y z
N MET A 1 0.68 -38.54 -16.59
CA MET A 1 1.74 -37.91 -15.77
C MET A 1 1.57 -36.41 -15.86
N LYS A 2 1.24 -35.70 -14.75
CA LYS A 2 1.25 -34.22 -14.75
C LYS A 2 2.70 -33.78 -14.75
N GLU A 3 3.17 -33.19 -15.86
CA GLU A 3 4.47 -32.51 -15.87
C GLU A 3 4.56 -31.56 -14.66
N LYS A 4 5.57 -31.76 -13.82
CA LYS A 4 5.93 -30.81 -12.77
C LYS A 4 6.40 -29.53 -13.46
N THR A 5 5.45 -28.63 -13.79
CA THR A 5 5.80 -27.29 -14.27
C THR A 5 6.74 -26.66 -13.24
N SER A 6 7.96 -26.33 -13.67
CA SER A 6 8.94 -25.69 -12.78
C SER A 6 8.29 -24.49 -12.10
N LEU A 7 8.58 -24.24 -10.82
CA LEU A 7 8.04 -23.11 -10.04
C LEU A 7 8.16 -21.78 -10.80
N LEU A 8 9.23 -21.60 -11.58
CA LEU A 8 9.49 -20.45 -12.43
C LEU A 8 8.49 -20.25 -13.59
N LYS A 9 7.74 -21.29 -13.99
CA LYS A 9 6.72 -21.20 -15.04
C LYS A 9 5.33 -20.79 -14.49
N ARG A 10 5.15 -20.71 -13.18
CA ARG A 10 3.89 -20.29 -12.57
C ARG A 10 3.71 -18.78 -12.70
N PRO A 11 2.56 -18.26 -13.20
CA PRO A 11 2.34 -16.81 -13.42
C PRO A 11 2.58 -15.95 -12.18
N GLY A 12 2.24 -16.46 -10.98
CA GLY A 12 2.48 -15.77 -9.71
C GLY A 12 3.96 -15.66 -9.35
N ALA A 13 4.74 -16.75 -9.55
CA ALA A 13 6.18 -16.74 -9.30
C ALA A 13 6.92 -15.79 -10.25
N GLN A 14 6.52 -15.72 -11.51
CA GLN A 14 7.10 -14.79 -12.48
C GLN A 14 6.84 -13.32 -12.11
N THR A 15 5.63 -13.02 -11.65
CA THR A 15 5.29 -11.66 -11.19
C THR A 15 6.11 -11.30 -9.95
N PHE A 16 6.23 -12.20 -8.99
CA PHE A 16 7.06 -12.02 -7.79
C PHE A 16 8.53 -11.78 -8.15
N LEU A 17 9.10 -12.60 -9.01
CA LEU A 17 10.49 -12.45 -9.46
C LEU A 17 10.72 -11.13 -10.21
N ALA A 18 9.77 -10.72 -11.06
CA ALA A 18 9.85 -9.42 -11.75
C ALA A 18 9.79 -8.26 -10.75
N SER A 19 8.95 -8.34 -9.71
CA SER A 19 8.86 -7.34 -8.65
C SER A 19 10.17 -7.25 -7.84
N VAL A 20 10.73 -8.40 -7.45
CA VAL A 20 12.02 -8.46 -6.74
C VAL A 20 13.14 -7.87 -7.61
N PHE A 21 13.15 -8.18 -8.90
CA PHE A 21 14.14 -7.62 -9.83
C PHE A 21 14.02 -6.09 -9.93
N CYS A 22 12.80 -5.55 -10.04
CA CYS A 22 12.57 -4.11 -10.04
C CYS A 22 13.04 -3.45 -8.73
N ALA A 23 12.77 -4.08 -7.59
CA ALA A 23 13.21 -3.59 -6.29
C ALA A 23 14.74 -3.55 -6.18
N LEU A 24 15.41 -4.62 -6.56
CA LEU A 24 16.87 -4.68 -6.57
C LEU A 24 17.49 -3.65 -7.52
N LEU A 25 16.91 -3.48 -8.71
CA LEU A 25 17.37 -2.48 -9.67
C LEU A 25 17.16 -1.06 -9.13
N GLY A 26 16.07 -0.81 -8.42
CA GLY A 26 15.81 0.46 -7.73
C GLY A 26 16.83 0.75 -6.61
N ILE A 27 17.21 -0.26 -5.82
CA ILE A 27 18.26 -0.14 -4.81
C ILE A 27 19.61 0.20 -5.47
N VAL A 28 19.95 -0.46 -6.57
CA VAL A 28 21.20 -0.19 -7.32
C VAL A 28 21.20 1.24 -7.87
N LEU A 29 20.10 1.70 -8.47
CA LEU A 29 19.98 3.09 -8.92
C LEU A 29 20.04 4.08 -7.76
N GLY A 30 19.42 3.76 -6.63
CA GLY A 30 19.54 4.53 -5.40
C GLY A 30 20.98 4.66 -4.89
N PHE A 31 21.76 3.58 -5.01
CA PHE A 31 23.18 3.61 -4.71
C PHE A 31 23.96 4.58 -5.62
N PHE A 32 23.66 4.62 -6.92
CA PHE A 32 24.27 5.60 -7.83
C PHE A 32 23.91 7.05 -7.46
N ILE A 33 22.73 7.29 -6.90
CA ILE A 33 22.38 8.62 -6.40
C ILE A 33 23.23 8.99 -5.19
N LEU A 34 23.41 8.07 -4.23
CA LEU A 34 24.31 8.30 -3.09
C LEU A 34 25.74 8.57 -3.57
N LEU A 35 26.22 7.82 -4.56
CA LEU A 35 27.53 8.05 -5.19
C LEU A 35 27.63 9.45 -5.83
N ALA A 36 26.58 9.90 -6.50
CA ALA A 36 26.57 11.23 -7.13
C ALA A 36 26.53 12.37 -6.10
N MET A 37 25.95 12.14 -4.91
CA MET A 37 25.85 13.12 -3.83
C MET A 37 27.15 13.19 -3.01
N ASN A 38 27.64 12.05 -2.57
CA ASN A 38 28.86 11.94 -1.79
C ASN A 38 29.55 10.58 -2.02
N PRO A 39 30.54 10.51 -2.95
CA PRO A 39 31.19 9.26 -3.30
C PRO A 39 31.88 8.57 -2.13
N ASP A 40 32.51 9.34 -1.22
CA ASP A 40 33.34 8.82 -0.15
C ASP A 40 32.50 8.07 0.91
N HIS A 41 31.22 8.47 1.09
CA HIS A 41 30.32 7.93 2.11
C HIS A 41 29.15 7.13 1.52
N ALA A 42 29.06 6.94 0.19
CA ALA A 42 27.94 6.29 -0.47
C ALA A 42 27.70 4.85 -0.01
N PHE A 43 28.77 4.07 0.20
CA PHE A 43 28.66 2.69 0.71
C PHE A 43 28.14 2.67 2.16
N GLU A 44 28.62 3.57 3.01
CA GLU A 44 28.14 3.71 4.39
C GLU A 44 26.66 4.08 4.42
N GLY A 45 26.26 5.03 3.59
CA GLY A 45 24.86 5.44 3.46
C GLY A 45 23.95 4.30 2.99
N MET A 46 24.34 3.58 1.94
CA MET A 46 23.57 2.42 1.45
C MET A 46 23.47 1.33 2.53
N PHE A 47 24.58 1.04 3.20
CA PHE A 47 24.60 0.05 4.27
C PHE A 47 23.69 0.46 5.43
N ALA A 48 23.70 1.74 5.82
CA ALA A 48 22.82 2.26 6.85
C ALA A 48 21.33 2.09 6.53
N ILE A 49 20.92 2.37 5.28
CA ILE A 49 19.54 2.17 4.82
C ILE A 49 19.17 0.68 4.87
N LEU A 50 20.01 -0.19 4.33
CA LEU A 50 19.74 -1.62 4.26
C LEU A 50 19.85 -2.31 5.62
N GLN A 51 20.68 -1.83 6.52
CA GLN A 51 20.79 -2.34 7.87
C GLN A 51 19.55 -2.03 8.71
N ASN A 52 18.99 -0.81 8.58
CA ASN A 52 17.77 -0.37 9.27
C ASN A 52 17.79 -0.76 10.77
N PHE A 53 16.77 -1.43 11.28
CA PHE A 53 16.67 -1.86 12.68
C PHE A 53 17.72 -2.92 13.07
N PHE A 54 18.34 -3.62 12.12
CA PHE A 54 19.46 -4.52 12.41
C PHE A 54 20.70 -3.80 12.94
N LYS A 55 20.77 -2.48 12.82
CA LYS A 55 21.80 -1.65 13.49
C LYS A 55 21.87 -1.92 15.00
N TYR A 56 20.74 -2.30 15.59
CA TYR A 56 20.63 -2.58 17.02
C TYR A 56 20.76 -4.09 17.35
N SER A 57 21.40 -4.89 16.50
CA SER A 57 21.57 -6.33 16.70
C SER A 57 22.25 -6.72 18.01
N GLY A 58 23.02 -5.82 18.63
CA GLY A 58 23.60 -5.99 19.97
C GLY A 58 22.59 -5.93 21.13
N SER A 59 21.35 -5.45 20.90
CA SER A 59 20.27 -5.41 21.88
C SER A 59 18.99 -5.95 21.25
N SER A 60 18.65 -7.18 21.56
CA SER A 60 17.44 -7.84 21.02
C SER A 60 16.16 -7.02 21.29
N THR A 61 16.02 -6.46 22.48
CA THR A 61 14.86 -5.64 22.87
C THR A 61 14.75 -4.38 22.00
N THR A 62 15.86 -3.66 21.80
CA THR A 62 15.89 -2.45 20.98
C THR A 62 15.63 -2.76 19.51
N MET A 63 16.24 -3.82 18.99
CA MET A 63 16.02 -4.29 17.62
C MET A 63 14.54 -4.63 17.39
N MET A 64 13.92 -5.39 18.31
CA MET A 64 12.50 -5.75 18.22
C MET A 64 11.58 -4.54 18.34
N TYR A 65 11.93 -3.53 19.14
CA TYR A 65 11.19 -2.27 19.22
C TYR A 65 11.11 -1.56 17.86
N TYR A 66 12.25 -1.38 17.19
CA TYR A 66 12.29 -0.71 15.89
C TYR A 66 11.68 -1.56 14.77
N PHE A 67 11.84 -2.89 14.83
CA PHE A 67 11.13 -3.80 13.94
C PHE A 67 9.61 -3.66 14.09
N GLY A 68 9.10 -3.64 15.33
CA GLY A 68 7.68 -3.39 15.62
C GLY A 68 7.22 -2.03 15.07
N SER A 69 8.03 -0.98 15.23
CA SER A 69 7.72 0.35 14.67
C SER A 69 7.62 0.32 13.15
N THR A 70 8.47 -0.44 12.46
CA THR A 70 8.41 -0.62 11.00
C THR A 70 7.12 -1.34 10.59
N LEU A 71 6.72 -2.38 11.34
CA LEU A 71 5.45 -3.06 11.10
C LEU A 71 4.25 -2.13 11.26
N VAL A 72 4.19 -1.33 12.34
CA VAL A 72 3.09 -0.38 12.58
C VAL A 72 2.99 0.65 11.46
N LYS A 73 4.11 1.22 11.05
CA LYS A 73 4.15 2.23 9.98
C LYS A 73 3.83 1.65 8.59
N SER A 74 4.06 0.36 8.36
CA SER A 74 3.66 -0.31 7.11
C SER A 74 2.17 -0.58 6.98
N VAL A 75 1.41 -0.61 8.09
CA VAL A 75 -0.04 -0.90 8.11
C VAL A 75 -0.84 -0.01 7.15
N PRO A 76 -0.78 1.34 7.23
CA PRO A 76 -1.58 2.20 6.37
C PRO A 76 -1.21 2.04 4.90
N LEU A 77 0.06 1.82 4.61
CA LEU A 77 0.55 1.61 3.25
C LEU A 77 0.02 0.31 2.65
N ILE A 78 0.03 -0.78 3.41
CA ILE A 78 -0.51 -2.07 3.00
C ILE A 78 -2.02 -1.97 2.75
N LEU A 79 -2.79 -1.37 3.67
CA LEU A 79 -4.23 -1.22 3.51
C LEU A 79 -4.60 -0.31 2.33
N CYS A 80 -3.87 0.78 2.09
CA CYS A 80 -4.04 1.60 0.89
C CYS A 80 -3.75 0.78 -0.39
N ALA A 81 -2.71 -0.06 -0.38
CA ALA A 81 -2.42 -0.95 -1.50
C ALA A 81 -3.54 -1.97 -1.73
N GLU A 82 -4.10 -2.54 -0.66
CA GLU A 82 -5.25 -3.44 -0.73
C GLU A 82 -6.50 -2.75 -1.31
N ALA A 83 -6.77 -1.50 -0.91
CA ALA A 83 -7.85 -0.69 -1.45
C ALA A 83 -7.70 -0.49 -2.97
N ILE A 84 -6.50 -0.17 -3.41
CA ILE A 84 -6.19 0.11 -4.81
C ILE A 84 -6.20 -1.16 -5.65
N LEU A 85 -5.58 -2.25 -5.18
CA LEU A 85 -5.59 -3.52 -5.92
C LEU A 85 -7.02 -4.07 -6.07
N PHE A 86 -7.87 -3.88 -5.05
CA PHE A 86 -9.28 -4.28 -5.13
C PHE A 86 -10.01 -3.53 -6.25
N ALA A 87 -9.86 -2.21 -6.32
CA ALA A 87 -10.43 -1.39 -7.39
C ALA A 87 -9.88 -1.78 -8.77
N TYR A 88 -8.57 -2.02 -8.85
CA TYR A 88 -7.91 -2.40 -10.09
C TYR A 88 -8.40 -3.73 -10.66
N LYS A 89 -8.75 -4.71 -9.80
CA LYS A 89 -9.34 -5.99 -10.23
C LYS A 89 -10.71 -5.83 -10.89
N ALA A 90 -11.41 -4.75 -10.59
CA ALA A 90 -12.67 -4.36 -11.23
C ALA A 90 -12.48 -3.41 -12.42
N GLY A 91 -11.24 -3.23 -12.90
CA GLY A 91 -10.91 -2.36 -14.03
C GLY A 91 -10.97 -0.87 -13.73
N LEU A 92 -10.95 -0.47 -12.43
CA LEU A 92 -10.99 0.92 -11.99
C LEU A 92 -9.65 1.35 -11.40
N PHE A 93 -9.16 2.51 -11.82
CA PHE A 93 -7.93 3.09 -11.28
C PHE A 93 -8.26 4.11 -10.18
N ASN A 94 -8.25 3.65 -8.91
CA ASN A 94 -8.65 4.49 -7.78
C ASN A 94 -7.52 5.43 -7.32
N ILE A 95 -7.32 6.55 -8.03
CA ILE A 95 -6.45 7.65 -7.59
C ILE A 95 -7.06 8.40 -6.40
N GLY A 96 -8.38 8.31 -6.20
CA GLY A 96 -9.09 8.90 -5.07
C GLY A 96 -8.80 8.29 -3.71
N ALA A 97 -7.98 7.22 -3.64
CA ALA A 97 -7.62 6.55 -2.39
C ALA A 97 -6.97 7.51 -1.36
N ALA A 98 -6.21 8.52 -1.82
CA ALA A 98 -5.61 9.52 -0.94
C ALA A 98 -6.68 10.39 -0.24
N GLY A 99 -7.73 10.81 -0.94
CA GLY A 99 -8.85 11.54 -0.34
C GLY A 99 -9.72 10.65 0.55
N GLN A 100 -9.93 9.40 0.16
CA GLN A 100 -10.65 8.41 0.97
C GLN A 100 -9.92 8.14 2.30
N TYR A 101 -8.59 8.02 2.26
CA TYR A 101 -7.73 7.95 3.42
C TYR A 101 -7.85 9.21 4.29
N THR A 102 -7.79 10.39 3.67
CA THR A 102 -7.89 11.69 4.35
C THR A 102 -9.24 11.86 5.05
N MET A 103 -10.33 11.43 4.43
CA MET A 103 -11.66 11.45 5.06
C MET A 103 -11.77 10.45 6.22
N GLY A 104 -11.13 9.29 6.10
CA GLY A 104 -11.00 8.33 7.21
C GLY A 104 -10.20 8.90 8.38
N LEU A 105 -9.10 9.59 8.09
CA LEU A 105 -8.29 10.33 9.06
C LEU A 105 -9.14 11.37 9.79
N LEU A 106 -9.84 12.22 9.04
CA LEU A 106 -10.74 13.24 9.60
C LEU A 106 -11.76 12.62 10.55
N ALA A 107 -12.47 11.60 10.09
CA ALA A 107 -13.51 10.97 10.88
C ALA A 107 -12.95 10.30 12.14
N SER A 108 -11.84 9.57 12.03
CA SER A 108 -11.22 8.87 13.16
C SER A 108 -10.73 9.84 14.24
N LEU A 109 -10.00 10.90 13.88
CA LEU A 109 -9.44 11.84 14.83
C LEU A 109 -10.52 12.75 15.43
N TYR A 110 -11.49 13.21 14.62
CA TYR A 110 -12.58 14.03 15.13
C TYR A 110 -13.44 13.26 16.15
N THR A 111 -13.83 12.03 15.83
CA THR A 111 -14.61 11.20 16.75
C THR A 111 -13.82 10.81 18.01
N ALA A 112 -12.50 10.58 17.86
CA ALA A 112 -11.65 10.24 18.99
C ALA A 112 -11.43 11.42 19.93
N ILE A 113 -11.11 12.61 19.41
CA ILE A 113 -10.68 13.75 20.22
C ILE A 113 -11.88 14.64 20.60
N ALA A 114 -12.73 15.04 19.65
CA ALA A 114 -13.84 15.95 19.91
C ALA A 114 -15.07 15.25 20.51
N LEU A 115 -15.40 14.03 20.03
CA LEU A 115 -16.58 13.28 20.50
C LEU A 115 -16.25 12.26 21.60
N GLN A 116 -14.98 12.04 21.91
CA GLN A 116 -14.52 11.14 22.98
C GLN A 116 -15.03 9.69 22.83
N TRP A 117 -15.17 9.21 21.57
CA TRP A 117 -15.62 7.86 21.29
C TRP A 117 -14.51 6.84 21.57
N ASN A 118 -14.92 5.57 21.74
CA ASN A 118 -13.98 4.47 21.84
C ASN A 118 -13.36 4.12 20.46
N TRP A 119 -12.24 3.40 20.47
CA TRP A 119 -11.49 3.04 19.26
C TRP A 119 -12.36 2.33 18.21
N PHE A 120 -13.27 1.44 18.62
CA PHE A 120 -14.09 0.66 17.68
C PHE A 120 -15.04 1.56 16.88
N LEU A 121 -15.72 2.50 17.57
CA LEU A 121 -16.59 3.47 16.91
C LEU A 121 -15.81 4.45 16.04
N CYS A 122 -14.60 4.85 16.47
CA CYS A 122 -13.71 5.69 15.65
C CYS A 122 -13.30 4.98 14.34
N VAL A 123 -12.98 3.69 14.41
CA VAL A 123 -12.66 2.87 13.21
C VAL A 123 -13.90 2.75 12.31
N LEU A 124 -15.08 2.49 12.86
CA LEU A 124 -16.30 2.43 12.06
C LEU A 124 -16.62 3.77 11.38
N ALA A 125 -16.43 4.89 12.08
CA ALA A 125 -16.58 6.22 11.50
C ALA A 125 -15.61 6.47 10.34
N ALA A 126 -14.35 6.05 10.48
CA ALA A 126 -13.34 6.15 9.42
C ALA A 126 -13.70 5.30 8.20
N ILE A 127 -14.15 4.06 8.41
CA ILE A 127 -14.62 3.15 7.35
C ILE A 127 -15.82 3.78 6.62
N ALA A 128 -16.79 4.30 7.35
CA ALA A 128 -17.97 4.93 6.77
C ALA A 128 -17.63 6.20 5.97
N ALA A 129 -16.74 7.05 6.50
CA ALA A 129 -16.30 8.27 5.82
C ALA A 129 -15.54 7.95 4.53
N GLY A 130 -14.60 7.00 4.55
CA GLY A 130 -13.90 6.53 3.38
C GLY A 130 -14.83 5.90 2.34
N ALA A 131 -15.79 5.06 2.79
CA ALA A 131 -16.81 4.45 1.95
C ALA A 131 -17.70 5.51 1.27
N LEU A 132 -18.17 6.51 2.02
CA LEU A 132 -18.97 7.61 1.48
C LEU A 132 -18.18 8.41 0.42
N TRP A 133 -16.89 8.66 0.67
CA TRP A 133 -16.05 9.36 -0.28
C TRP A 133 -15.81 8.53 -1.55
N GLY A 134 -15.63 7.23 -1.41
CA GLY A 134 -15.58 6.29 -2.51
C GLY A 134 -16.89 6.19 -3.28
N PHE A 135 -18.04 6.26 -2.58
CA PHE A 135 -19.36 6.29 -3.19
C PHE A 135 -19.53 7.50 -4.12
N LEU A 136 -19.07 8.69 -3.72
CA LEU A 136 -19.17 9.90 -4.55
C LEU A 136 -18.46 9.67 -5.90
N ALA A 137 -17.23 9.17 -5.90
CA ALA A 137 -16.48 8.88 -7.12
C ALA A 137 -17.18 7.78 -7.95
N GLY A 138 -17.65 6.73 -7.29
CA GLY A 138 -18.35 5.60 -7.92
C GLY A 138 -19.69 6.01 -8.55
N PHE A 139 -20.45 6.85 -7.88
CA PHE A 139 -21.70 7.39 -8.36
C PHE A 139 -21.51 8.27 -9.60
N LEU A 140 -20.54 9.19 -9.56
CA LEU A 140 -20.19 10.05 -10.71
C LEU A 140 -19.78 9.22 -11.92
N LYS A 141 -18.96 8.17 -11.71
CA LYS A 141 -18.55 7.24 -12.77
C LYS A 141 -19.73 6.45 -13.33
N SER A 142 -20.52 5.85 -12.45
CA SER A 142 -21.60 4.94 -12.83
C SER A 142 -22.78 5.68 -13.51
N LYS A 143 -23.21 6.82 -12.97
CA LYS A 143 -24.39 7.56 -13.41
C LYS A 143 -24.09 8.51 -14.56
N PHE A 144 -22.97 9.24 -14.48
CA PHE A 144 -22.62 10.32 -15.41
C PHE A 144 -21.43 9.99 -16.31
N ASN A 145 -20.89 8.79 -16.19
CA ASN A 145 -19.70 8.34 -16.94
C ASN A 145 -18.50 9.30 -16.81
N VAL A 146 -18.39 10.01 -15.68
CA VAL A 146 -17.24 10.88 -15.37
C VAL A 146 -15.99 10.00 -15.25
N ASN A 147 -14.85 10.50 -15.69
CA ASN A 147 -13.58 9.81 -15.52
C ASN A 147 -13.25 9.71 -14.02
N GLU A 148 -13.08 8.48 -13.52
CA GLU A 148 -12.82 8.19 -12.10
C GLU A 148 -11.50 8.79 -11.60
N VAL A 149 -10.51 8.92 -12.50
CA VAL A 149 -9.19 9.52 -12.17
C VAL A 149 -9.34 11.00 -11.91
N ILE A 150 -10.04 11.73 -12.80
CA ILE A 150 -10.28 13.17 -12.64
C ILE A 150 -11.14 13.44 -11.41
N ALA A 151 -12.24 12.70 -11.24
CA ALA A 151 -13.09 12.81 -10.07
C ALA A 151 -12.31 12.52 -8.77
N GLY A 152 -11.46 11.48 -8.77
CA GLY A 152 -10.60 11.12 -7.65
C GLY A 152 -9.63 12.24 -7.27
N ILE A 153 -8.94 12.83 -8.24
CA ILE A 153 -7.99 13.94 -8.00
C ILE A 153 -8.71 15.13 -7.37
N MET A 154 -9.89 15.53 -7.91
CA MET A 154 -10.65 16.66 -7.37
C MET A 154 -11.14 16.35 -5.94
N LEU A 155 -11.66 15.16 -5.70
CA LEU A 155 -12.11 14.74 -4.37
C LEU A 155 -10.96 14.66 -3.36
N ASN A 156 -9.73 14.36 -3.78
CA ASN A 156 -8.56 14.38 -2.89
C ASN A 156 -8.32 15.78 -2.31
N TRP A 157 -8.36 16.82 -3.14
CA TRP A 157 -8.18 18.21 -2.70
C TRP A 157 -9.32 18.69 -1.81
N ILE A 158 -10.56 18.33 -2.16
CA ILE A 158 -11.72 18.67 -1.33
C ILE A 158 -11.59 17.99 0.04
N ALA A 159 -11.19 16.72 0.10
CA ALA A 159 -10.95 15.99 1.33
C ALA A 159 -9.86 16.65 2.19
N LEU A 160 -8.75 17.08 1.58
CA LEU A 160 -7.65 17.76 2.27
C LEU A 160 -8.13 19.06 2.92
N TYR A 161 -8.77 19.95 2.15
CA TYR A 161 -9.21 21.22 2.69
C TYR A 161 -10.31 21.08 3.74
N LEU A 162 -11.24 20.14 3.53
CA LEU A 162 -12.27 19.83 4.52
C LEU A 162 -11.65 19.32 5.83
N THR A 163 -10.64 18.45 5.73
CA THR A 163 -9.91 17.93 6.90
C THR A 163 -9.16 19.05 7.62
N ASN A 164 -8.47 19.92 6.91
CA ASN A 164 -7.78 21.09 7.49
C ASN A 164 -8.75 22.00 8.24
N ILE A 165 -9.92 22.28 7.66
CA ILE A 165 -10.94 23.14 8.30
C ILE A 165 -11.49 22.50 9.58
N VAL A 166 -11.87 21.22 9.50
CA VAL A 166 -12.54 20.54 10.61
C VAL A 166 -11.56 20.21 11.74
N LEU A 167 -10.37 19.64 11.40
CA LEU A 167 -9.38 19.29 12.42
C LEU A 167 -8.57 20.49 12.90
N GLY A 168 -8.53 21.60 12.15
CA GLY A 168 -7.90 22.86 12.56
C GLY A 168 -8.65 23.61 13.68
N GLY A 169 -9.84 23.15 14.04
CA GLY A 169 -10.62 23.74 15.15
C GLY A 169 -10.00 23.47 16.53
N GLU A 170 -10.17 24.41 17.46
CA GLU A 170 -9.62 24.38 18.82
C GLU A 170 -9.96 23.10 19.62
N LYS A 171 -11.06 22.42 19.29
CA LYS A 171 -11.47 21.18 19.97
C LYS A 171 -10.57 19.98 19.66
N VAL A 172 -9.83 20.04 18.55
CA VAL A 172 -9.05 18.90 18.04
C VAL A 172 -7.57 19.23 17.91
N MET A 173 -7.24 20.50 17.64
CA MET A 173 -5.89 20.97 17.38
C MET A 173 -5.32 21.76 18.54
N ASP A 174 -4.10 21.42 18.93
CA ASP A 174 -3.26 22.25 19.79
C ASP A 174 -2.69 23.39 18.94
N GLN A 175 -3.28 24.58 19.14
CA GLN A 175 -2.89 25.77 18.36
C GLN A 175 -1.43 26.19 18.58
N SER A 176 -0.83 25.83 19.73
CA SER A 176 0.56 26.16 20.03
C SER A 176 1.56 25.35 19.20
N LYS A 177 1.18 24.13 18.82
CA LYS A 177 2.02 23.20 18.06
C LYS A 177 1.57 23.03 16.61
N SER A 178 0.40 23.55 16.25
CA SER A 178 -0.23 23.36 14.94
C SER A 178 -0.40 21.87 14.57
N GLU A 179 -0.67 21.03 15.57
CA GLU A 179 -0.93 19.60 15.42
C GLU A 179 -2.11 19.15 16.28
N THR A 180 -2.72 18.04 15.96
CA THR A 180 -3.80 17.47 16.77
C THR A 180 -3.31 17.10 18.17
N TYR A 181 -4.19 17.21 19.17
CA TYR A 181 -3.85 16.79 20.53
C TYR A 181 -3.35 15.34 20.55
N ASN A 182 -2.40 15.08 21.45
CA ASN A 182 -1.90 13.72 21.65
C ASN A 182 -3.05 12.81 22.09
N LEU A 183 -3.33 11.77 21.32
CA LEU A 183 -4.45 10.86 21.55
C LEU A 183 -4.35 10.15 22.89
N ILE A 184 -3.13 9.81 23.34
CA ILE A 184 -2.90 9.14 24.63
C ILE A 184 -3.36 10.01 25.81
N SER A 185 -3.18 11.32 25.71
CA SER A 185 -3.62 12.27 26.74
C SER A 185 -5.04 12.75 26.55
N ALA A 186 -5.52 12.86 25.30
CA ALA A 186 -6.85 13.36 24.99
C ALA A 186 -7.95 12.30 25.22
N ASN A 187 -7.74 11.07 24.76
CA ASN A 187 -8.72 9.98 24.88
C ASN A 187 -8.06 8.59 24.79
N LYS A 188 -7.71 8.01 25.93
CA LYS A 188 -7.12 6.66 25.97
C LYS A 188 -8.02 5.57 25.40
N ASN A 189 -9.35 5.73 25.50
CA ASN A 189 -10.32 4.75 25.01
C ASN A 189 -10.37 4.70 23.47
N ALA A 190 -9.84 5.72 22.78
CA ALA A 190 -9.75 5.74 21.32
C ALA A 190 -8.48 5.06 20.79
N ILE A 191 -7.53 4.75 21.66
CA ILE A 191 -6.32 4.02 21.26
C ILE A 191 -6.68 2.57 20.99
N LEU A 192 -6.12 2.03 19.89
CA LEU A 192 -6.29 0.63 19.53
C LEU A 192 -5.69 -0.28 20.63
N PRO A 193 -6.36 -1.40 20.98
CA PRO A 193 -5.82 -2.35 21.95
C PRO A 193 -4.41 -2.83 21.59
N GLU A 194 -3.56 -2.95 22.61
CA GLU A 194 -2.21 -3.45 22.46
C GLU A 194 -2.21 -4.91 21.98
N PHE A 195 -1.26 -5.26 21.14
CA PHE A 195 -1.08 -6.62 20.63
C PHE A 195 0.41 -6.98 20.57
N LEU A 196 0.79 -8.06 21.26
CA LEU A 196 2.17 -8.57 21.32
C LEU A 196 3.23 -7.51 21.72
N LYS A 197 2.87 -6.50 22.49
CA LYS A 197 3.74 -5.40 22.92
C LYS A 197 5.06 -5.90 23.52
N GLU A 198 4.98 -6.86 24.44
CA GLU A 198 6.15 -7.41 25.14
C GLU A 198 7.11 -8.13 24.18
N ALA A 199 6.60 -8.87 23.21
CA ALA A 199 7.40 -9.56 22.20
C ALA A 199 8.19 -8.59 21.29
N PHE A 200 7.69 -7.36 21.16
CA PHE A 200 8.31 -6.30 20.35
C PHE A 200 8.96 -5.21 21.21
N GLY A 201 9.72 -5.62 22.24
CA GLY A 201 10.54 -4.72 23.05
C GLY A 201 9.75 -3.65 23.82
N ASN A 202 8.54 -3.98 24.28
CA ASN A 202 7.59 -3.07 24.92
C ASN A 202 7.19 -1.86 24.05
N ASN A 203 7.09 -2.05 22.74
CA ASN A 203 6.65 -1.00 21.84
C ASN A 203 5.16 -0.72 22.04
N GLN A 204 4.83 0.45 22.59
CA GLN A 204 3.47 0.88 22.90
C GLN A 204 2.57 1.07 21.68
N TYR A 205 3.14 1.16 20.47
CA TYR A 205 2.40 1.32 19.22
C TYR A 205 2.02 -0.01 18.57
N MET A 206 2.50 -1.13 19.13
CA MET A 206 2.11 -2.47 18.70
C MET A 206 0.67 -2.76 19.13
N THR A 207 -0.24 -2.67 18.17
CA THR A 207 -1.68 -2.77 18.37
C THR A 207 -2.31 -3.83 17.47
N ILE A 208 -3.60 -4.08 17.67
CA ILE A 208 -4.42 -4.95 16.81
C ILE A 208 -4.49 -4.51 15.35
N ALA A 209 -3.95 -3.34 14.98
CA ALA A 209 -3.90 -2.87 13.60
C ALA A 209 -3.18 -3.87 12.66
N ILE A 210 -2.10 -4.51 13.14
CA ILE A 210 -1.32 -5.48 12.35
C ILE A 210 -2.14 -6.74 12.01
N PRO A 211 -2.70 -7.49 12.99
CA PRO A 211 -3.50 -8.65 12.66
C PRO A 211 -4.77 -8.29 11.86
N ILE A 212 -5.40 -7.14 12.11
CA ILE A 212 -6.53 -6.67 11.30
C ILE A 212 -6.11 -6.47 9.85
N THR A 213 -4.96 -5.86 9.58
CA THR A 213 -4.44 -5.68 8.21
C THR A 213 -4.26 -7.01 7.48
N ILE A 214 -3.70 -8.02 8.16
CA ILE A 214 -3.54 -9.36 7.59
C ILE A 214 -4.90 -10.01 7.31
N ILE A 215 -5.85 -9.89 8.25
CA ILE A 215 -7.22 -10.42 8.08
C ILE A 215 -7.91 -9.74 6.89
N VAL A 216 -7.78 -8.41 6.73
CA VAL A 216 -8.35 -7.68 5.60
C VAL A 216 -7.76 -8.15 4.28
N ALA A 217 -6.45 -8.33 4.18
CA ALA A 217 -5.81 -8.85 2.98
C ALA A 217 -6.31 -10.26 2.62
N LEU A 218 -6.47 -11.14 3.63
CA LEU A 218 -7.02 -12.48 3.44
C LEU A 218 -8.49 -12.44 3.01
N LEU A 219 -9.29 -11.53 3.58
CA LEU A 219 -10.70 -11.33 3.18
C LEU A 219 -10.79 -10.82 1.74
N ILE A 220 -9.97 -9.87 1.35
CA ILE A 220 -9.91 -9.38 -0.05
C ILE A 220 -9.53 -10.52 -0.99
N MET A 221 -8.52 -11.31 -0.63
CA MET A 221 -8.11 -12.47 -1.42
C MET A 221 -9.26 -13.50 -1.55
N PHE A 222 -9.98 -13.76 -0.46
CA PHE A 222 -11.13 -14.66 -0.47
C PHE A 222 -12.26 -14.11 -1.33
N VAL A 223 -12.66 -12.84 -1.14
CA VAL A 223 -13.73 -12.19 -1.89
C VAL A 223 -13.42 -12.22 -3.38
N LEU A 224 -12.23 -11.81 -3.80
CA LEU A 224 -11.85 -11.76 -5.20
C LEU A 224 -11.76 -13.13 -5.87
N ASN A 225 -11.36 -14.19 -5.14
CA ASN A 225 -11.07 -15.47 -5.78
C ASN A 225 -12.10 -16.57 -5.50
N LYS A 226 -12.96 -16.40 -4.49
CA LYS A 226 -13.85 -17.47 -4.03
C LYS A 226 -15.34 -17.09 -4.01
N THR A 227 -15.69 -15.82 -4.36
CA THR A 227 -17.09 -15.38 -4.35
C THR A 227 -17.61 -15.04 -5.74
N THR A 228 -18.93 -15.14 -5.92
CA THR A 228 -19.63 -14.70 -7.15
C THR A 228 -19.45 -13.19 -7.37
N PHE A 229 -19.47 -12.40 -6.28
CA PHE A 229 -19.24 -10.97 -6.33
C PHE A 229 -17.83 -10.64 -6.89
N GLY A 230 -16.77 -11.30 -6.40
CA GLY A 230 -15.42 -11.13 -6.93
C GLY A 230 -15.28 -11.55 -8.40
N TYR A 231 -16.06 -12.54 -8.84
CA TYR A 231 -16.15 -12.93 -10.24
C TYR A 231 -16.80 -11.83 -11.08
N GLU A 232 -17.95 -11.30 -10.64
CA GLU A 232 -18.64 -10.20 -11.32
C GLU A 232 -17.79 -8.94 -11.43
N LEU A 233 -17.04 -8.59 -10.37
CA LEU A 233 -16.11 -7.45 -10.39
C LEU A 233 -15.06 -7.63 -11.48
N LYS A 234 -14.39 -8.79 -11.53
CA LYS A 234 -13.37 -9.08 -12.55
C LYS A 234 -13.94 -9.13 -13.97
N ALA A 235 -15.14 -9.70 -14.14
CA ALA A 235 -15.82 -9.72 -15.43
C ALA A 235 -16.16 -8.30 -15.89
N THR A 236 -16.71 -7.46 -15.00
CA THR A 236 -17.01 -6.04 -15.26
C THR A 236 -15.74 -5.27 -15.64
N GLY A 237 -14.63 -5.53 -14.94
CA GLY A 237 -13.35 -4.90 -15.22
C GLY A 237 -12.71 -5.33 -16.54
N HIS A 238 -12.96 -6.57 -16.98
CA HIS A 238 -12.43 -7.07 -18.23
C HIS A 238 -13.21 -6.52 -19.44
N ASN A 239 -14.54 -6.58 -19.38
CA ASN A 239 -15.41 -6.00 -20.39
C ASN A 239 -16.79 -5.70 -19.78
N LYS A 240 -17.09 -4.40 -19.60
CA LYS A 240 -18.32 -3.89 -19.01
C LYS A 240 -19.57 -4.31 -19.79
N ASP A 241 -19.50 -4.28 -21.11
CA ASP A 241 -20.66 -4.58 -21.97
C ASP A 241 -20.92 -6.09 -22.00
N ALA A 242 -19.88 -6.91 -22.11
CA ALA A 242 -20.01 -8.36 -22.02
C ALA A 242 -20.58 -8.80 -20.66
N ALA A 243 -20.15 -8.20 -19.57
CA ALA A 243 -20.69 -8.47 -18.23
C ALA A 243 -22.20 -8.12 -18.16
N LYS A 244 -22.61 -7.00 -18.76
CA LYS A 244 -24.01 -6.59 -18.83
C LYS A 244 -24.85 -7.58 -19.64
N TYR A 245 -24.34 -8.06 -20.80
CA TYR A 245 -25.05 -9.10 -21.61
C TYR A 245 -25.16 -10.44 -20.87
N ALA A 246 -24.20 -10.74 -19.99
CA ALA A 246 -24.26 -11.91 -19.13
C ALA A 246 -25.17 -11.73 -17.88
N GLY A 247 -25.96 -10.64 -17.83
CA GLY A 247 -26.92 -10.37 -16.74
C GLY A 247 -26.29 -9.74 -15.47
N MET A 248 -25.01 -9.34 -15.48
CA MET A 248 -24.36 -8.71 -14.35
C MET A 248 -24.65 -7.21 -14.30
N ASN A 249 -24.86 -6.66 -13.10
CA ASN A 249 -25.08 -5.22 -12.93
C ASN A 249 -23.75 -4.46 -12.85
N ALA A 250 -23.19 -4.13 -14.01
CA ALA A 250 -21.90 -3.44 -14.12
C ALA A 250 -21.89 -2.07 -13.41
N GLN A 251 -23.01 -1.34 -13.40
CA GLN A 251 -23.10 -0.04 -12.72
C GLN A 251 -23.00 -0.21 -11.20
N ARG A 252 -23.73 -1.15 -10.63
CA ARG A 252 -23.66 -1.49 -9.21
C ARG A 252 -22.23 -1.95 -8.84
N ASN A 253 -21.62 -2.78 -9.67
CA ASN A 253 -20.28 -3.29 -9.42
C ASN A 253 -19.22 -2.16 -9.38
N ILE A 254 -19.32 -1.16 -10.27
CA ILE A 254 -18.45 0.04 -10.26
C ILE A 254 -18.61 0.80 -8.94
N VAL A 255 -19.84 1.09 -8.53
CA VAL A 255 -20.09 1.84 -7.28
C VAL A 255 -19.58 1.06 -6.07
N LEU A 256 -19.96 -0.22 -5.94
CA LEU A 256 -19.54 -1.04 -4.80
C LEU A 256 -18.02 -1.22 -4.74
N THR A 257 -17.35 -1.30 -5.88
CA THR A 257 -15.89 -1.36 -5.92
C THR A 257 -15.25 -0.15 -5.27
N LEU A 258 -15.68 1.06 -5.64
CA LEU A 258 -15.11 2.29 -5.08
C LEU A 258 -15.54 2.53 -3.63
N VAL A 259 -16.75 2.10 -3.24
CA VAL A 259 -17.20 2.11 -1.83
C VAL A 259 -16.32 1.21 -0.96
N ILE A 260 -16.11 -0.03 -1.36
CA ILE A 260 -15.28 -0.98 -0.60
C ILE A 260 -13.81 -0.51 -0.57
N SER A 261 -13.28 -0.10 -1.71
CA SER A 261 -11.93 0.48 -1.79
C SER A 261 -11.79 1.69 -0.86
N GLY A 262 -12.78 2.59 -0.85
CA GLY A 262 -12.82 3.74 0.05
C GLY A 262 -12.93 3.36 1.52
N ALA A 263 -13.73 2.34 1.85
CA ALA A 263 -13.84 1.80 3.20
C ALA A 263 -12.49 1.30 3.73
N ILE A 264 -11.74 0.56 2.90
CA ILE A 264 -10.43 0.03 3.26
C ILE A 264 -9.41 1.17 3.40
N ALA A 265 -9.42 2.17 2.50
CA ALA A 265 -8.54 3.34 2.59
C ALA A 265 -8.86 4.20 3.82
N GLY A 266 -10.13 4.39 4.17
CA GLY A 266 -10.54 5.06 5.41
C GLY A 266 -10.11 4.30 6.66
N MET A 267 -10.24 2.97 6.65
CA MET A 267 -9.75 2.12 7.72
C MET A 267 -8.22 2.22 7.86
N ALA A 268 -7.47 2.31 6.76
CA ALA A 268 -6.01 2.48 6.79
C ALA A 268 -5.58 3.69 7.64
N ALA A 269 -6.29 4.81 7.51
CA ALA A 269 -6.03 6.01 8.30
C ALA A 269 -6.29 5.77 9.80
N SER A 270 -7.43 5.15 10.15
CA SER A 270 -7.74 4.88 11.55
C SER A 270 -6.77 3.89 12.18
N MET A 271 -6.35 2.83 11.45
CA MET A 271 -5.36 1.86 11.93
C MET A 271 -3.99 2.48 12.18
N TYR A 272 -3.69 3.63 11.61
CA TYR A 272 -2.43 4.35 11.82
C TYR A 272 -2.55 5.40 12.92
N TYR A 273 -3.49 6.33 12.81
CA TYR A 273 -3.60 7.45 13.73
C TYR A 273 -4.09 7.04 15.13
N LEU A 274 -4.96 6.02 15.23
CA LEU A 274 -5.42 5.52 16.53
C LEU A 274 -4.39 4.65 17.27
N THR A 275 -3.20 4.41 16.71
CA THR A 275 -2.06 3.89 17.48
C THR A 275 -1.42 4.97 18.35
N GLY A 276 -1.64 6.25 18.05
CA GLY A 276 -0.99 7.39 18.71
C GLY A 276 0.46 7.62 18.28
N ILE A 277 0.94 6.94 17.22
CA ILE A 277 2.32 7.09 16.70
C ILE A 277 2.52 8.40 15.95
N GLU A 278 1.44 8.96 15.40
CA GLU A 278 1.50 10.15 14.55
C GLU A 278 0.38 11.13 14.90
N HIS A 279 0.66 12.42 14.73
CA HIS A 279 -0.29 13.52 14.89
C HIS A 279 -0.59 14.14 13.53
N TYR A 280 -1.84 14.54 13.32
CA TYR A 280 -2.15 15.28 12.10
C TYR A 280 -1.70 16.73 12.25
N LYS A 281 -1.00 17.23 11.23
CA LYS A 281 -0.64 18.65 11.05
C LYS A 281 -1.38 19.20 9.86
N ILE A 282 -1.75 20.49 9.92
CA ILE A 282 -2.35 21.15 8.76
C ILE A 282 -1.41 21.01 7.57
N ALA A 283 -1.89 20.38 6.53
CA ALA A 283 -1.09 20.05 5.35
C ALA A 283 -1.48 20.91 4.15
N SER A 284 -0.48 21.34 3.37
CA SER A 284 -0.67 22.04 2.09
C SER A 284 -0.76 21.09 0.90
N SER A 285 -0.50 19.80 1.10
CA SER A 285 -0.53 18.77 0.06
C SER A 285 -1.30 17.54 0.52
N VAL A 286 -1.88 16.83 -0.44
CA VAL A 286 -2.61 15.59 -0.18
C VAL A 286 -1.64 14.53 0.37
N PRO A 287 -2.01 13.77 1.43
CA PRO A 287 -1.16 12.74 2.00
C PRO A 287 -0.66 11.73 0.97
N SER A 288 0.64 11.48 0.96
CA SER A 288 1.30 10.58 0.00
C SER A 288 0.91 9.11 0.16
N MET A 289 0.37 8.72 1.33
CA MET A 289 0.03 7.34 1.67
C MET A 289 -0.85 6.66 0.61
N GLY A 290 -1.89 7.37 0.12
CA GLY A 290 -2.75 6.86 -0.93
C GLY A 290 -2.03 6.64 -2.27
N PHE A 291 -1.11 7.53 -2.63
CA PHE A 291 -0.32 7.40 -3.86
C PHE A 291 0.74 6.31 -3.75
N ASN A 292 1.45 6.24 -2.61
CA ASN A 292 2.42 5.19 -2.33
C ASN A 292 1.75 3.81 -2.32
N GLY A 293 0.49 3.73 -1.88
CA GLY A 293 -0.32 2.50 -1.96
C GLY A 293 -0.50 1.99 -3.39
N ILE A 294 -0.58 2.87 -4.41
CA ILE A 294 -0.63 2.47 -5.83
C ILE A 294 0.62 1.66 -6.19
N ALA A 295 1.75 2.20 -5.82
CA ALA A 295 3.04 1.60 -6.09
C ALA A 295 3.22 0.24 -5.41
N VAL A 296 2.85 0.17 -4.13
CA VAL A 296 2.90 -1.07 -3.35
C VAL A 296 1.97 -2.12 -3.94
N ALA A 297 0.77 -1.75 -4.42
CA ALA A 297 -0.14 -2.66 -5.09
C ALA A 297 0.49 -3.29 -6.35
N PHE A 298 1.18 -2.48 -7.17
CA PHE A 298 1.88 -2.97 -8.35
C PHE A 298 3.13 -3.77 -8.01
N LEU A 299 3.94 -3.32 -7.05
CA LEU A 299 5.10 -4.05 -6.55
C LEU A 299 4.69 -5.41 -5.98
N GLY A 300 3.57 -5.48 -5.27
CA GLY A 300 2.96 -6.72 -4.78
C GLY A 300 2.33 -7.60 -5.88
N GLY A 301 2.45 -7.18 -7.17
CA GLY A 301 1.92 -7.90 -8.33
C GLY A 301 0.39 -7.97 -8.35
N LEU A 302 -0.28 -6.99 -7.80
CA LEU A 302 -1.74 -6.91 -7.66
C LEU A 302 -2.30 -8.16 -6.94
N ASN A 303 -1.56 -8.67 -5.98
CA ASN A 303 -1.93 -9.81 -5.14
C ASN A 303 -1.95 -9.35 -3.67
N PRO A 304 -3.02 -9.66 -2.90
CA PRO A 304 -3.12 -9.23 -1.50
C PRO A 304 -1.93 -9.65 -0.63
N LEU A 305 -1.51 -10.88 -0.69
CA LEU A 305 -0.33 -11.33 0.06
C LEU A 305 0.97 -10.67 -0.43
N GLY A 306 1.06 -10.40 -1.74
CA GLY A 306 2.17 -9.64 -2.31
C GLY A 306 2.20 -8.19 -1.83
N ALA A 307 1.04 -7.56 -1.65
CA ALA A 307 0.92 -6.19 -1.14
C ALA A 307 1.41 -6.06 0.32
N ILE A 308 1.19 -7.08 1.17
CA ILE A 308 1.74 -7.12 2.53
C ILE A 308 3.27 -7.07 2.50
N LEU A 309 3.89 -7.95 1.71
CA LEU A 309 5.35 -8.02 1.61
C LEU A 309 5.93 -6.75 0.98
N ALA A 310 5.29 -6.24 -0.08
CA ALA A 310 5.71 -5.02 -0.77
C ALA A 310 5.59 -3.78 0.13
N GLY A 311 4.49 -3.66 0.90
CA GLY A 311 4.28 -2.54 1.82
C GLY A 311 5.28 -2.51 2.95
N PHE A 312 5.55 -3.68 3.55
CA PHE A 312 6.62 -3.80 4.54
C PHE A 312 7.99 -3.43 3.94
N PHE A 313 8.32 -3.92 2.75
CA PHE A 313 9.59 -3.64 2.09
C PHE A 313 9.77 -2.14 1.78
N VAL A 314 8.74 -1.49 1.24
CA VAL A 314 8.79 -0.05 0.95
C VAL A 314 8.99 0.76 2.23
N GLU A 315 8.22 0.44 3.28
CA GLU A 315 8.38 1.13 4.57
C GLU A 315 9.74 0.85 5.23
N TYR A 316 10.27 -0.36 5.06
CA TYR A 316 11.61 -0.71 5.52
C TYR A 316 12.68 0.21 4.90
N ILE A 317 12.62 0.44 3.60
CA ILE A 317 13.57 1.35 2.91
C ILE A 317 13.35 2.80 3.35
N THR A 318 12.10 3.27 3.41
CA THR A 318 11.76 4.63 3.84
C THR A 318 12.31 4.92 5.24
N LEU A 319 12.06 4.04 6.20
CA LEU A 319 12.58 4.18 7.56
C LEU A 319 14.09 4.00 7.63
N GLY A 320 14.68 3.25 6.72
CA GLY A 320 16.13 3.13 6.57
C GLY A 320 16.83 4.48 6.40
N GLY A 321 16.15 5.45 5.77
CA GLY A 321 16.64 6.82 5.62
C GLY A 321 16.92 7.55 6.93
N GLN A 322 16.22 7.20 8.01
CA GLN A 322 16.44 7.79 9.33
C GLN A 322 17.79 7.38 9.96
N TYR A 323 18.43 6.35 9.44
CA TYR A 323 19.74 5.87 9.90
C TYR A 323 20.92 6.46 9.11
N LEU A 324 20.63 7.25 8.07
CA LEU A 324 21.66 7.99 7.34
C LEU A 324 22.35 9.01 8.24
N ASN A 325 23.63 9.19 8.01
CA ASN A 325 24.37 10.27 8.66
C ASN A 325 23.95 11.61 8.03
N THR A 326 23.24 12.43 8.80
CA THR A 326 22.69 13.72 8.35
C THR A 326 23.75 14.74 7.97
N THR A 327 25.02 14.52 8.34
CA THR A 327 26.14 15.36 7.91
C THR A 327 26.43 15.17 6.41
N TYR A 328 26.24 13.97 5.88
CA TYR A 328 26.58 13.63 4.50
C TYR A 328 25.35 13.48 3.60
N PHE A 329 24.23 13.03 4.15
CA PHE A 329 23.01 12.74 3.38
C PHE A 329 21.78 13.27 4.08
N ASN A 330 20.84 13.81 3.30
CA ASN A 330 19.52 14.12 3.79
C ASN A 330 18.70 12.81 3.90
N PRO A 331 17.95 12.56 5.00
CA PRO A 331 17.08 11.39 5.16
C PRO A 331 16.08 11.18 4.00
N GLN A 332 15.64 12.25 3.33
CA GLN A 332 14.76 12.17 2.16
C GLN A 332 15.36 11.45 0.94
N VAL A 333 16.64 11.13 0.95
CA VAL A 333 17.25 10.28 -0.10
C VAL A 333 16.61 8.90 -0.13
N ALA A 334 16.21 8.36 1.01
CA ALA A 334 15.48 7.09 1.06
C ALA A 334 14.11 7.19 0.36
N ASP A 335 13.39 8.31 0.51
CA ASP A 335 12.14 8.55 -0.20
C ASP A 335 12.36 8.63 -1.71
N LEU A 336 13.46 9.23 -2.16
CA LEU A 336 13.85 9.25 -3.57
C LEU A 336 14.16 7.84 -4.08
N MET A 337 14.87 7.01 -3.29
CA MET A 337 15.12 5.61 -3.64
C MET A 337 13.81 4.83 -3.77
N VAL A 338 12.88 5.02 -2.83
CA VAL A 338 11.55 4.42 -2.89
C VAL A 338 10.81 4.88 -4.14
N ALA A 339 10.85 6.18 -4.48
CA ALA A 339 10.21 6.71 -5.69
C ALA A 339 10.76 6.06 -6.97
N ILE A 340 12.07 5.77 -7.03
CA ILE A 340 12.69 5.05 -8.16
C ILE A 340 12.24 3.59 -8.21
N ILE A 341 12.20 2.90 -7.06
CA ILE A 341 11.67 1.53 -6.97
C ILE A 341 10.23 1.50 -7.50
N ILE A 342 9.41 2.44 -7.06
CA ILE A 342 8.02 2.62 -7.49
C ILE A 342 7.93 2.81 -9.00
N TYR A 343 8.73 3.72 -9.56
CA TYR A 343 8.77 3.96 -11.01
C TYR A 343 9.11 2.69 -11.79
N LEU A 344 10.12 1.95 -11.34
CA LEU A 344 10.52 0.68 -11.95
C LEU A 344 9.43 -0.40 -11.83
N CYS A 345 8.63 -0.36 -10.77
CA CYS A 345 7.53 -1.31 -10.59
C CYS A 345 6.43 -1.16 -11.66
N GLY A 346 6.29 0.01 -12.28
CA GLY A 346 5.44 0.20 -13.45
C GLY A 346 5.84 -0.74 -14.62
N PHE A 347 7.09 -1.17 -14.68
CA PHE A 347 7.61 -2.08 -15.71
C PHE A 347 7.51 -3.57 -15.36
N VAL A 348 6.99 -3.95 -14.19
CA VAL A 348 6.86 -5.36 -13.75
C VAL A 348 6.09 -6.20 -14.79
N LEU A 349 5.00 -5.68 -15.34
CA LEU A 349 4.21 -6.39 -16.36
C LEU A 349 4.99 -6.52 -17.68
N PHE A 350 5.76 -5.51 -18.06
CA PHE A 350 6.63 -5.55 -19.23
C PHE A 350 7.74 -6.59 -19.05
N LEU A 351 8.43 -6.60 -17.91
CA LEU A 351 9.46 -7.59 -17.59
C LEU A 351 8.91 -9.02 -17.60
N LYS A 352 7.72 -9.20 -17.04
CA LYS A 352 7.03 -10.50 -17.11
C LYS A 352 6.77 -10.93 -18.56
N HIS A 353 6.35 -10.01 -19.43
CA HIS A 353 6.17 -10.31 -20.86
C HIS A 353 7.49 -10.72 -21.52
N VAL A 354 8.56 -10.00 -21.25
CA VAL A 354 9.91 -10.32 -21.77
C VAL A 354 10.39 -11.69 -21.27
N MET A 355 10.25 -11.97 -19.97
CA MET A 355 10.59 -13.26 -19.37
C MET A 355 9.83 -14.42 -20.02
N ASN A 356 8.54 -14.23 -20.30
CA ASN A 356 7.71 -15.24 -20.99
C ASN A 356 8.16 -15.46 -22.44
N LYS A 357 8.57 -14.40 -23.13
CA LYS A 357 9.06 -14.48 -24.52
C LYS A 357 10.40 -15.22 -24.60
N VAL A 358 11.34 -14.89 -23.72
CA VAL A 358 12.63 -15.57 -23.61
C VAL A 358 12.45 -17.05 -23.24
N GLY A 359 11.54 -17.37 -22.33
CA GLY A 359 11.24 -18.74 -21.95
C GLY A 359 10.66 -19.58 -23.10
N LYS A 360 9.80 -18.99 -23.94
CA LYS A 360 9.25 -19.65 -25.12
C LYS A 360 10.32 -19.90 -26.17
N ASN A 361 11.18 -18.93 -26.43
CA ASN A 361 12.26 -19.08 -27.43
C ASN A 361 13.24 -20.19 -27.03
N LYS A 362 13.61 -20.30 -25.75
CA LYS A 362 14.47 -21.40 -25.26
C LYS A 362 13.85 -22.78 -25.47
N VAL A 363 12.54 -22.93 -25.29
CA VAL A 363 11.83 -24.19 -25.50
C VAL A 363 11.80 -24.55 -26.99
N VAL A 364 11.56 -23.57 -27.87
CA VAL A 364 11.56 -23.77 -29.31
C VAL A 364 12.97 -24.17 -29.80
N THR A 365 14.00 -23.47 -29.35
CA THR A 365 15.40 -23.77 -29.71
C THR A 365 15.81 -25.17 -29.23
N ALA A 366 15.46 -25.55 -27.99
CA ALA A 366 15.75 -26.89 -27.47
C ALA A 366 15.02 -27.99 -28.25
N ALA A 367 13.75 -27.77 -28.62
CA ALA A 367 13.00 -28.72 -29.44
C ALA A 367 13.56 -28.83 -30.88
N THR A 368 14.06 -27.74 -31.45
CA THR A 368 14.67 -27.73 -32.79
C THR A 368 16.01 -28.48 -32.76
N ASN A 369 16.81 -28.29 -31.71
CA ASN A 369 18.11 -29.00 -31.58
C ASN A 369 17.90 -30.50 -31.34
N ALA A 370 16.90 -30.90 -30.48
CA ALA A 370 16.58 -32.32 -30.27
C ALA A 370 16.10 -33.02 -31.54
N ASN A 371 15.29 -32.32 -32.36
CA ASN A 371 14.85 -32.84 -33.67
C ASN A 371 15.96 -32.87 -34.72
N ALA A 372 17.00 -32.04 -34.61
CA ALA A 372 18.18 -32.07 -35.47
C ALA A 372 19.09 -33.27 -35.12
N GLU A 373 19.36 -33.50 -33.82
CA GLU A 373 20.11 -34.65 -33.32
C GLU A 373 19.42 -35.99 -33.66
N GLU A 374 18.10 -36.07 -33.65
CA GLU A 374 17.37 -37.28 -34.04
C GLU A 374 17.40 -37.54 -35.54
N LYS A 375 17.61 -36.51 -36.39
CA LYS A 375 17.78 -36.64 -37.84
C LYS A 375 19.21 -36.99 -38.23
N GLU A 376 20.22 -36.61 -37.45
CA GLU A 376 21.62 -37.00 -37.70
C GLU A 376 21.94 -38.42 -37.19
N ALA A 377 21.09 -38.96 -36.29
CA ALA A 377 21.25 -40.31 -35.75
C ALA A 377 20.51 -41.41 -36.59
N LYS A 378 19.81 -41.03 -37.66
CA LYS A 378 19.16 -41.93 -38.65
C LYS A 378 19.88 -41.85 -39.97
#